data_164fbcacf12736550bbf1beb3ec1bd18
#
_entry.id   164fbcacf12736550bbf1beb3ec1bd18
#
_cell.length_a   1.000
_cell.length_b   1.000
_cell.length_c   1.000
_cell.angle_alpha   90.00
_cell.angle_beta   90.00
_cell.angle_gamma   90.00
#
_symmetry.space_group_name_H-M   'P 1'
#
loop_
_entity.id
_entity.type
_entity.pdbx_description
1 polymer ?
#
loop_
_entity_poly.entity_id
_entity_poly.type
_entity_poly.pdbx_seq_one_letter_code
_entity_poly.pdbx_strand_id
1 'polypeptide(L)'
;MAPFTSDPMVPRVCRAQRLRRETDDTFTLELEPMDGSDGFPFQAGQFNMLYLFGVGEVPISISGDASKPKTLVHTTRVVGSVTGAMRKLKRGDAVGVRGPFGSRWPVEESEGSDLVLVAGGIGLAPLRPVLYSVLARRKKYNRVVLLYGTRTPADILYNRELEVWRSRFDLGIEVTVDRATGNWQGDVGVVTKLIPRAPFDPRSAVAMICGPEVMMRFTVMELEKRGIPARNIFVSMERNMKCAVGFCGHCQFGPTFICKDGPVFCYGKIRPFVELREV
;
A
#
# COMPACT_ATOMS: atom_id res chain seq x y z
N MET A 1 0.40 -2.28 23.96
CA MET A 1 1.71 -2.30 23.26
C MET A 1 2.49 -3.47 23.84
N ALA A 2 2.71 -4.54 23.08
CA ALA A 2 3.67 -5.56 23.50
C ALA A 2 5.07 -4.93 23.48
N PRO A 3 5.92 -5.16 24.48
CA PRO A 3 7.27 -4.60 24.48
C PRO A 3 8.03 -5.17 23.29
N PHE A 4 8.59 -4.29 22.45
CA PHE A 4 9.63 -4.68 21.50
C PHE A 4 10.82 -5.19 22.31
N THR A 5 10.94 -6.51 22.42
CA THR A 5 12.03 -7.16 23.14
C THR A 5 13.30 -7.30 22.29
N SER A 6 13.32 -6.73 21.08
CA SER A 6 14.46 -6.74 20.18
C SER A 6 14.78 -5.33 19.68
N ASP A 7 16.07 -5.04 19.54
CA ASP A 7 16.58 -3.80 18.91
C ASP A 7 15.94 -3.63 17.51
N PRO A 8 15.27 -2.50 17.23
CA PRO A 8 14.64 -2.26 15.92
C PRO A 8 15.64 -2.21 14.76
N MET A 9 16.92 -2.15 15.05
CA MET A 9 18.00 -2.19 14.06
C MET A 9 18.48 -3.62 13.74
N VAL A 10 18.08 -4.62 14.52
CA VAL A 10 18.47 -6.02 14.30
C VAL A 10 17.36 -6.75 13.52
N PRO A 11 17.67 -7.27 12.30
CA PRO A 11 16.67 -7.98 11.52
C PRO A 11 16.39 -9.37 12.10
N ARG A 12 15.12 -9.74 12.17
CA ARG A 12 14.69 -11.11 12.40
C ARG A 12 14.83 -11.89 11.09
N VAL A 13 15.36 -13.11 11.18
CA VAL A 13 15.54 -13.96 10.00
C VAL A 13 14.22 -14.66 9.67
N CYS A 14 13.77 -14.47 8.45
CA CYS A 14 12.62 -15.14 7.88
C CYS A 14 13.03 -16.04 6.72
N ARG A 15 12.22 -17.02 6.42
CA ARG A 15 12.37 -17.92 5.28
C ARG A 15 11.39 -17.55 4.18
N ALA A 16 11.87 -17.45 2.94
CA ALA A 16 11.01 -17.33 1.78
C ALA A 16 10.19 -18.61 1.57
N GLN A 17 8.88 -18.53 1.66
CA GLN A 17 7.96 -19.65 1.47
C GLN A 17 7.49 -19.73 0.03
N ARG A 18 7.18 -18.59 -0.56
CA ARG A 18 6.67 -18.51 -1.91
C ARG A 18 7.06 -17.19 -2.55
N LEU A 19 7.42 -17.25 -3.83
CA LEU A 19 7.58 -16.09 -4.68
C LEU A 19 6.66 -16.27 -5.87
N ARG A 20 5.76 -15.30 -6.09
CA ARG A 20 4.81 -15.31 -7.21
C ARG A 20 5.05 -14.09 -8.08
N ARG A 21 5.19 -14.28 -9.37
CA ARG A 21 5.22 -13.18 -10.34
C ARG A 21 3.80 -12.61 -10.49
N GLU A 22 3.68 -11.31 -10.37
CA GLU A 22 2.42 -10.58 -10.61
C GLU A 22 2.39 -9.97 -12.01
N THR A 23 3.48 -9.29 -12.40
CA THR A 23 3.70 -8.70 -13.71
C THR A 23 5.14 -8.96 -14.17
N ASP A 24 5.57 -8.35 -15.24
CA ASP A 24 6.95 -8.51 -15.75
C ASP A 24 8.01 -7.97 -14.79
N ASP A 25 7.70 -6.89 -14.08
CA ASP A 25 8.62 -6.21 -13.16
C ASP A 25 8.23 -6.33 -11.69
N THR A 26 7.10 -7.00 -11.36
CA THR A 26 6.55 -7.03 -10.00
C THR A 26 6.30 -8.46 -9.54
N PHE A 27 6.66 -8.74 -8.29
CA PHE A 27 6.46 -10.04 -7.65
C PHE A 27 5.93 -9.90 -6.22
N THR A 28 5.25 -10.92 -5.74
CA THR A 28 4.81 -11.07 -4.35
C THR A 28 5.66 -12.13 -3.67
N LEU A 29 6.22 -11.79 -2.51
CA LEU A 29 7.03 -12.64 -1.65
C LEU A 29 6.27 -12.92 -0.35
N GLU A 30 6.17 -14.20 0.01
CA GLU A 30 5.62 -14.69 1.28
C GLU A 30 6.77 -15.16 2.17
N LEU A 31 6.84 -14.62 3.39
CA LEU A 31 7.90 -14.89 4.36
C LEU A 31 7.31 -15.46 5.66
N GLU A 32 8.02 -16.38 6.28
CA GLU A 32 7.72 -16.91 7.61
C GLU A 32 8.91 -16.74 8.56
N PRO A 33 8.69 -16.37 9.84
CA PRO A 33 9.74 -16.30 10.84
C PRO A 33 10.44 -17.67 11.03
N MET A 34 11.75 -17.64 11.24
CA MET A 34 12.53 -18.85 11.53
C MET A 34 12.73 -19.07 13.04
N ASP A 35 12.32 -18.15 13.88
CA ASP A 35 12.48 -18.17 15.33
C ASP A 35 11.35 -18.88 16.10
N GLY A 36 10.41 -19.50 15.38
CA GLY A 36 9.26 -20.21 15.96
C GLY A 36 8.18 -19.30 16.54
N SER A 37 8.27 -18.00 16.35
CA SER A 37 7.26 -17.05 16.81
C SER A 37 5.95 -17.16 16.03
N ASP A 38 4.86 -16.60 16.61
CA ASP A 38 3.54 -16.56 15.97
C ASP A 38 3.43 -15.53 14.82
N GLY A 39 4.55 -15.01 14.32
CA GLY A 39 4.62 -14.11 13.18
C GLY A 39 4.89 -12.66 13.53
N PHE A 40 4.39 -11.77 12.69
CA PHE A 40 4.55 -10.32 12.79
C PHE A 40 3.17 -9.66 12.80
N PRO A 41 2.58 -9.36 13.96
CA PRO A 41 1.37 -8.56 14.02
C PRO A 41 1.62 -7.18 13.38
N PHE A 42 0.77 -6.78 12.47
CA PHE A 42 0.87 -5.50 11.78
C PHE A 42 -0.51 -4.88 11.54
N GLN A 43 -0.52 -3.61 11.19
CA GLN A 43 -1.72 -2.88 10.79
C GLN A 43 -1.62 -2.47 9.31
N ALA A 44 -2.75 -2.41 8.62
CA ALA A 44 -2.80 -1.99 7.22
C ALA A 44 -2.17 -0.60 7.03
N GLY A 45 -1.23 -0.46 6.10
CA GLY A 45 -0.47 0.77 5.85
C GLY A 45 0.98 0.73 6.31
N GLN A 46 1.32 -0.17 7.23
CA GLN A 46 2.70 -0.34 7.70
C GLN A 46 3.60 -1.02 6.67
N PHE A 47 4.90 -0.88 6.86
CA PHE A 47 5.94 -1.45 6.02
C PHE A 47 7.01 -2.17 6.85
N ASN A 48 7.82 -2.98 6.19
CA ASN A 48 9.03 -3.56 6.77
C ASN A 48 10.27 -3.16 5.96
N MET A 49 11.40 -3.12 6.64
CA MET A 49 12.70 -3.11 5.99
C MET A 49 13.07 -4.56 5.69
N LEU A 50 13.24 -4.89 4.41
CA LEU A 50 13.64 -6.22 3.95
C LEU A 50 15.11 -6.20 3.62
N TYR A 51 15.88 -6.99 4.37
CA TYR A 51 17.34 -7.09 4.23
C TYR A 51 17.73 -8.37 3.50
N LEU A 52 18.39 -8.22 2.39
CA LEU A 52 18.98 -9.33 1.65
C LEU A 52 20.47 -9.40 1.97
N PHE A 53 20.88 -10.49 2.61
CA PHE A 53 22.25 -10.69 3.11
C PHE A 53 23.28 -10.54 1.99
N GLY A 54 24.29 -9.69 2.23
CA GLY A 54 25.34 -9.39 1.26
C GLY A 54 24.95 -8.45 0.12
N VAL A 55 23.69 -7.96 0.06
CA VAL A 55 23.20 -7.07 -1.00
C VAL A 55 22.73 -5.72 -0.45
N GLY A 56 21.87 -5.72 0.56
CA GLY A 56 21.33 -4.49 1.15
C GLY A 56 19.91 -4.60 1.65
N GLU A 57 19.32 -3.46 2.01
CA GLU A 57 18.03 -3.36 2.65
C GLU A 57 17.14 -2.33 1.94
N VAL A 58 15.84 -2.60 1.88
CA VAL A 58 14.85 -1.70 1.28
C VAL A 58 13.53 -1.71 2.06
N PRO A 59 12.83 -0.56 2.15
CA PRO A 59 11.49 -0.50 2.72
C PRO A 59 10.47 -1.05 1.72
N ILE A 60 9.65 -1.99 2.16
CA ILE A 60 8.55 -2.55 1.35
C ILE A 60 7.27 -2.60 2.18
N SER A 61 6.21 -2.01 1.67
CA SER A 61 4.89 -2.05 2.29
C SER A 61 4.40 -3.49 2.50
N ILE A 62 3.72 -3.72 3.61
CA ILE A 62 3.07 -4.99 3.85
C ILE A 62 1.80 -5.05 3.00
N SER A 63 1.64 -6.12 2.22
CA SER A 63 0.50 -6.33 1.31
C SER A 63 -0.35 -7.55 1.67
N GLY A 64 -0.10 -8.15 2.85
CA GLY A 64 -0.80 -9.32 3.35
C GLY A 64 -2.07 -9.00 4.13
N ASP A 65 -2.76 -10.06 4.54
CA ASP A 65 -3.92 -10.01 5.41
C ASP A 65 -3.46 -9.91 6.88
N ALA A 66 -3.80 -8.82 7.57
CA ALA A 66 -3.41 -8.58 8.97
C ALA A 66 -4.01 -9.61 9.95
N SER A 67 -5.06 -10.33 9.57
CA SER A 67 -5.62 -11.43 10.36
C SER A 67 -4.76 -12.71 10.31
N LYS A 68 -3.75 -12.75 9.43
CA LYS A 68 -2.86 -13.89 9.20
C LYS A 68 -1.39 -13.53 9.45
N PRO A 69 -1.02 -13.13 10.69
CA PRO A 69 0.30 -12.58 10.98
C PRO A 69 1.46 -13.59 10.84
N LYS A 70 1.18 -14.89 10.78
CA LYS A 70 2.20 -15.93 10.58
C LYS A 70 2.93 -15.82 9.25
N THR A 71 2.26 -15.29 8.23
CA THR A 71 2.84 -15.12 6.89
C THR A 71 2.92 -13.63 6.55
N LEU A 72 4.12 -13.11 6.47
CA LEU A 72 4.36 -11.76 5.95
C LEU A 72 4.33 -11.78 4.42
N VAL A 73 3.52 -10.91 3.83
CA VAL A 73 3.37 -10.81 2.39
C VAL A 73 3.80 -9.42 1.92
N HIS A 74 4.73 -9.38 0.99
CA HIS A 74 5.25 -8.17 0.40
C HIS A 74 5.18 -8.22 -1.12
N THR A 75 4.65 -7.18 -1.75
CA THR A 75 4.64 -7.05 -3.20
C THR A 75 5.61 -5.96 -3.61
N THR A 76 6.56 -6.32 -4.45
CA THR A 76 7.75 -5.52 -4.75
C THR A 76 7.93 -5.36 -6.25
N ARG A 77 8.16 -4.12 -6.70
CA ARG A 77 8.63 -3.83 -8.05
C ARG A 77 10.16 -3.87 -8.11
N VAL A 78 10.67 -4.46 -9.15
CA VAL A 78 12.12 -4.51 -9.42
C VAL A 78 12.57 -3.16 -9.98
N VAL A 79 13.28 -2.39 -9.15
CA VAL A 79 13.79 -1.05 -9.53
C VAL A 79 15.27 -0.84 -9.24
N GLY A 80 15.92 -1.76 -8.51
CA GLY A 80 17.32 -1.62 -8.12
C GLY A 80 17.97 -2.95 -7.76
N SER A 81 19.22 -2.89 -7.27
CA SER A 81 20.03 -4.09 -6.96
C SER A 81 19.36 -5.02 -5.95
N VAL A 82 18.87 -4.47 -4.83
CA VAL A 82 18.25 -5.26 -3.76
C VAL A 82 16.95 -5.94 -4.26
N THR A 83 16.05 -5.19 -4.87
CA THR A 83 14.79 -5.76 -5.40
C THR A 83 15.03 -6.72 -6.56
N GLY A 84 16.07 -6.47 -7.38
CA GLY A 84 16.50 -7.38 -8.44
C GLY A 84 17.07 -8.71 -7.90
N ALA A 85 17.78 -8.66 -6.78
CA ALA A 85 18.26 -9.86 -6.11
C ALA A 85 17.11 -10.59 -5.38
N MET A 86 16.18 -9.87 -4.73
CA MET A 86 14.99 -10.44 -4.09
C MET A 86 14.13 -11.24 -5.08
N ARG A 87 14.00 -10.77 -6.33
CA ARG A 87 13.26 -11.49 -7.38
C ARG A 87 13.82 -12.88 -7.69
N LYS A 88 15.09 -13.13 -7.37
CA LYS A 88 15.78 -14.41 -7.62
C LYS A 88 15.68 -15.39 -6.45
N LEU A 89 15.10 -14.97 -5.33
CA LEU A 89 14.92 -15.81 -4.14
C LEU A 89 14.13 -17.08 -4.48
N LYS A 90 14.57 -18.16 -3.86
CA LYS A 90 13.93 -19.48 -3.93
C LYS A 90 13.28 -19.81 -2.60
N ARG A 91 12.38 -20.76 -2.60
CA ARG A 91 11.84 -21.31 -1.36
C ARG A 91 12.95 -21.82 -0.46
N GLY A 92 12.94 -21.37 0.78
CA GLY A 92 13.94 -21.71 1.78
C GLY A 92 15.01 -20.64 2.01
N ASP A 93 15.19 -19.71 1.06
CA ASP A 93 16.21 -18.64 1.20
C ASP A 93 15.88 -17.71 2.37
N ALA A 94 16.94 -17.23 3.02
CA ALA A 94 16.84 -16.36 4.19
C ALA A 94 16.70 -14.89 3.80
N VAL A 95 15.80 -14.19 4.48
CA VAL A 95 15.58 -12.74 4.35
C VAL A 95 15.51 -12.15 5.76
N GLY A 96 16.28 -11.09 6.03
CA GLY A 96 16.14 -10.31 7.26
C GLY A 96 14.94 -9.38 7.19
N VAL A 97 14.18 -9.30 8.26
CA VAL A 97 13.00 -8.44 8.35
C VAL A 97 13.07 -7.59 9.60
N ARG A 98 13.02 -6.26 9.45
CA ARG A 98 12.84 -5.31 10.55
C ARG A 98 11.48 -4.64 10.43
N GLY A 99 10.75 -4.47 11.52
CA GLY A 99 9.44 -3.85 11.56
C GLY A 99 8.41 -4.67 12.34
N PRO A 100 7.10 -4.37 12.18
CA PRO A 100 6.53 -3.38 11.27
C PRO A 100 6.78 -1.94 11.73
N PHE A 101 6.99 -1.05 10.77
CA PHE A 101 7.23 0.38 10.98
C PHE A 101 6.13 1.24 10.37
N GLY A 102 6.08 2.49 10.81
CA GLY A 102 5.23 3.53 10.26
C GLY A 102 3.79 3.50 10.74
N SER A 103 3.04 4.47 10.23
CA SER A 103 1.63 4.70 10.53
C SER A 103 0.71 3.76 9.76
N ARG A 104 -0.55 3.68 10.17
CA ARG A 104 -1.58 2.83 9.59
C ARG A 104 -2.64 3.63 8.82
N TRP A 105 -3.36 2.97 7.95
CA TRP A 105 -4.60 3.49 7.39
C TRP A 105 -5.68 3.58 8.48
N PRO A 106 -6.57 4.58 8.45
CA PRO A 106 -7.63 4.77 9.44
C PRO A 106 -8.83 3.83 9.17
N VAL A 107 -8.59 2.52 9.17
CA VAL A 107 -9.59 1.51 8.79
C VAL A 107 -10.72 1.48 9.80
N GLU A 108 -10.41 1.39 11.10
CA GLU A 108 -11.40 1.35 12.18
C GLU A 108 -12.12 2.69 12.32
N GLU A 109 -11.41 3.79 12.18
CA GLU A 109 -11.97 5.15 12.27
C GLU A 109 -12.91 5.49 11.12
N SER A 110 -12.87 4.70 10.05
CA SER A 110 -13.75 4.84 8.87
C SER A 110 -15.02 4.00 8.97
N GLU A 111 -15.25 3.26 10.06
CA GLU A 111 -16.52 2.53 10.26
C GLU A 111 -17.72 3.50 10.23
N GLY A 112 -18.79 3.12 9.57
CA GLY A 112 -19.97 3.98 9.34
C GLY A 112 -19.85 4.97 8.17
N SER A 113 -18.68 5.03 7.52
CA SER A 113 -18.42 5.92 6.39
C SER A 113 -18.50 5.20 5.04
N ASP A 114 -18.65 5.97 3.96
CA ASP A 114 -18.29 5.51 2.62
C ASP A 114 -16.78 5.46 2.51
N LEU A 115 -16.22 4.40 1.92
CA LEU A 115 -14.79 4.23 1.78
C LEU A 115 -14.38 4.27 0.30
N VAL A 116 -13.49 5.20 -0.04
CA VAL A 116 -12.98 5.40 -1.40
C VAL A 116 -11.50 5.07 -1.43
N LEU A 117 -11.15 3.92 -2.00
CA LEU A 117 -9.75 3.50 -2.19
C LEU A 117 -9.32 3.88 -3.61
N VAL A 118 -8.23 4.62 -3.74
CA VAL A 118 -7.69 4.99 -5.06
C VAL A 118 -6.24 4.52 -5.17
N ALA A 119 -6.02 3.60 -6.09
CA ALA A 119 -4.72 2.98 -6.31
C ALA A 119 -4.13 3.31 -7.67
N GLY A 120 -2.82 3.57 -7.72
CA GLY A 120 -2.06 3.70 -8.97
C GLY A 120 -0.92 2.69 -9.06
N GLY A 121 -0.95 1.80 -10.06
CA GLY A 121 0.09 0.79 -10.27
C GLY A 121 0.33 -0.06 -9.02
N ILE A 122 1.58 -0.08 -8.52
CA ILE A 122 1.93 -0.85 -7.32
C ILE A 122 1.28 -0.32 -6.02
N GLY A 123 0.73 0.90 -6.03
CA GLY A 123 0.00 1.46 -4.89
C GLY A 123 -1.22 0.64 -4.44
N LEU A 124 -1.66 -0.33 -5.23
CA LEU A 124 -2.66 -1.30 -4.77
C LEU A 124 -2.12 -2.21 -3.67
N ALA A 125 -0.82 -2.47 -3.62
CA ALA A 125 -0.21 -3.36 -2.62
C ALA A 125 -0.38 -2.85 -1.17
N PRO A 126 -0.10 -1.57 -0.82
CA PRO A 126 -0.36 -1.04 0.53
C PRO A 126 -1.86 -0.90 0.87
N LEU A 127 -2.75 -0.84 -0.13
CA LEU A 127 -4.21 -0.79 0.06
C LEU A 127 -4.87 -2.17 0.17
N ARG A 128 -4.18 -3.22 -0.27
CA ARG A 128 -4.69 -4.60 -0.20
C ARG A 128 -5.01 -5.06 1.23
N PRO A 129 -4.19 -4.79 2.26
CA PRO A 129 -4.55 -5.08 3.66
C PRO A 129 -5.81 -4.35 4.13
N VAL A 130 -6.07 -3.12 3.63
CA VAL A 130 -7.32 -2.39 3.92
C VAL A 130 -8.51 -3.17 3.37
N LEU A 131 -8.43 -3.63 2.12
CA LEU A 131 -9.51 -4.41 1.50
C LEU A 131 -9.79 -5.69 2.30
N TYR A 132 -8.78 -6.43 2.74
CA TYR A 132 -8.97 -7.61 3.59
C TYR A 132 -9.69 -7.25 4.90
N SER A 133 -9.25 -6.22 5.59
CA SER A 133 -9.83 -5.77 6.87
C SER A 133 -11.27 -5.31 6.70
N VAL A 134 -11.56 -4.55 5.64
CA VAL A 134 -12.91 -4.05 5.31
C VAL A 134 -13.83 -5.20 4.92
N LEU A 135 -13.39 -6.12 4.08
CA LEU A 135 -14.21 -7.25 3.64
C LEU A 135 -14.52 -8.22 4.78
N ALA A 136 -13.61 -8.42 5.73
CA ALA A 136 -13.87 -9.22 6.94
C ALA A 136 -14.95 -8.60 7.84
N ARG A 137 -15.11 -7.27 7.80
CA ARG A 137 -16.07 -6.51 8.61
C ARG A 137 -17.02 -5.66 7.75
N ARG A 138 -17.37 -6.13 6.56
CA ARG A 138 -18.03 -5.37 5.49
C ARG A 138 -19.27 -4.58 5.95
N LYS A 139 -20.07 -5.16 6.84
CA LYS A 139 -21.31 -4.54 7.38
C LYS A 139 -21.07 -3.28 8.21
N LYS A 140 -19.84 -3.03 8.63
CA LYS A 140 -19.46 -1.82 9.40
C LYS A 140 -19.23 -0.60 8.52
N TYR A 141 -19.12 -0.78 7.20
CA TYR A 141 -18.91 0.30 6.24
C TYR A 141 -20.12 0.47 5.35
N ASN A 142 -20.39 1.69 4.94
CA ASN A 142 -21.44 1.99 3.99
C ASN A 142 -21.03 1.53 2.57
N ARG A 143 -20.87 2.41 1.62
CA ARG A 143 -20.34 2.07 0.30
C ARG A 143 -18.82 1.90 0.35
N VAL A 144 -18.32 0.92 -0.36
CA VAL A 144 -16.87 0.71 -0.51
C VAL A 144 -16.55 0.64 -2.00
N VAL A 145 -15.66 1.51 -2.43
CA VAL A 145 -15.27 1.64 -3.84
C VAL A 145 -13.75 1.59 -3.96
N LEU A 146 -13.26 0.75 -4.87
CA LEU A 146 -11.86 0.74 -5.32
C LEU A 146 -11.79 1.29 -6.74
N LEU A 147 -11.03 2.37 -6.91
CA LEU A 147 -10.66 2.94 -8.21
C LEU A 147 -9.18 2.62 -8.46
N TYR A 148 -8.90 1.83 -9.49
CA TYR A 148 -7.56 1.35 -9.75
C TYR A 148 -7.10 1.72 -11.16
N GLY A 149 -5.96 2.41 -11.26
CA GLY A 149 -5.33 2.81 -12.52
C GLY A 149 -3.97 2.16 -12.73
N THR A 150 -3.70 1.69 -13.95
CA THR A 150 -2.39 1.17 -14.36
C THR A 150 -2.00 1.70 -15.74
N ARG A 151 -0.74 1.52 -16.13
CA ARG A 151 -0.28 1.97 -17.45
C ARG A 151 -0.89 1.17 -18.60
N THR A 152 -0.91 -0.14 -18.46
CA THR A 152 -1.45 -1.08 -19.44
C THR A 152 -2.16 -2.24 -18.75
N PRO A 153 -2.98 -3.05 -19.43
CA PRO A 153 -3.60 -4.24 -18.86
C PRO A 153 -2.59 -5.25 -18.28
N ALA A 154 -1.38 -5.33 -18.85
CA ALA A 154 -0.31 -6.23 -18.38
C ALA A 154 0.28 -5.79 -17.01
N ASP A 155 0.08 -4.53 -16.61
CA ASP A 155 0.53 -3.98 -15.33
C ASP A 155 -0.50 -4.16 -14.20
N ILE A 156 -1.66 -4.79 -14.46
CA ILE A 156 -2.70 -5.02 -13.45
C ILE A 156 -2.22 -6.07 -12.45
N LEU A 157 -2.18 -5.68 -11.16
CA LEU A 157 -1.81 -6.59 -10.07
C LEU A 157 -3.02 -7.37 -9.59
N TYR A 158 -2.77 -8.56 -9.04
CA TYR A 158 -3.76 -9.38 -8.33
C TYR A 158 -5.02 -9.71 -9.16
N ASN A 159 -4.88 -10.00 -10.44
CA ASN A 159 -5.99 -10.25 -11.36
C ASN A 159 -7.04 -11.20 -10.79
N ARG A 160 -6.62 -12.34 -10.20
CA ARG A 160 -7.55 -13.32 -9.60
C ARG A 160 -8.33 -12.76 -8.42
N GLU A 161 -7.71 -11.94 -7.58
CA GLU A 161 -8.39 -11.31 -6.45
C GLU A 161 -9.32 -10.21 -6.93
N LEU A 162 -8.91 -9.42 -7.92
CA LEU A 162 -9.77 -8.40 -8.53
C LEU A 162 -11.03 -9.03 -9.15
N GLU A 163 -10.92 -10.19 -9.78
CA GLU A 163 -12.09 -10.95 -10.30
C GLU A 163 -13.02 -11.38 -9.16
N VAL A 164 -12.48 -11.94 -8.08
CA VAL A 164 -13.26 -12.32 -6.90
C VAL A 164 -13.92 -11.11 -6.25
N TRP A 165 -13.20 -10.00 -6.11
CA TRP A 165 -13.75 -8.78 -5.52
C TRP A 165 -14.83 -8.15 -6.41
N ARG A 166 -14.66 -8.17 -7.74
CA ARG A 166 -15.65 -7.68 -8.70
C ARG A 166 -16.95 -8.47 -8.70
N SER A 167 -16.91 -9.75 -8.38
CA SER A 167 -18.12 -10.59 -8.29
C SER A 167 -18.98 -10.27 -7.07
N ARG A 168 -18.49 -9.41 -6.16
CA ARG A 168 -19.23 -9.00 -4.95
C ARG A 168 -20.18 -7.84 -5.27
N PHE A 169 -21.44 -7.96 -4.85
CA PHE A 169 -22.46 -6.89 -4.99
C PHE A 169 -22.27 -5.73 -4.00
N ASP A 170 -21.51 -5.96 -2.93
CA ASP A 170 -21.30 -5.00 -1.83
C ASP A 170 -19.98 -4.22 -1.96
N LEU A 171 -19.27 -4.33 -3.09
CA LEU A 171 -18.00 -3.66 -3.37
C LEU A 171 -17.98 -3.15 -4.81
N GLY A 172 -17.80 -1.85 -4.99
CA GLY A 172 -17.59 -1.24 -6.30
C GLY A 172 -16.12 -1.32 -6.71
N ILE A 173 -15.80 -1.86 -7.89
CA ILE A 173 -14.44 -1.88 -8.42
C ILE A 173 -14.44 -1.37 -9.85
N GLU A 174 -13.71 -0.30 -10.07
CA GLU A 174 -13.43 0.23 -11.40
C GLU A 174 -11.92 0.21 -11.67
N VAL A 175 -11.55 -0.31 -12.85
CA VAL A 175 -10.16 -0.38 -13.29
C VAL A 175 -10.02 0.33 -14.62
N THR A 176 -9.02 1.20 -14.71
CA THR A 176 -8.65 1.90 -15.95
C THR A 176 -7.19 1.68 -16.30
N VAL A 177 -6.86 1.79 -17.56
CA VAL A 177 -5.49 1.76 -18.04
C VAL A 177 -5.18 3.02 -18.83
N ASP A 178 -3.95 3.54 -18.72
CA ASP A 178 -3.56 4.73 -19.49
C ASP A 178 -3.57 4.43 -21.00
N ARG A 179 -3.18 3.20 -21.37
CA ARG A 179 -3.14 2.71 -22.76
C ARG A 179 -3.75 1.32 -22.86
N ALA A 180 -4.77 1.19 -23.68
CA ALA A 180 -5.36 -0.10 -24.02
C ALA A 180 -4.38 -0.90 -24.91
N THR A 181 -4.16 -2.16 -24.55
CA THR A 181 -3.40 -3.15 -25.36
C THR A 181 -4.15 -4.47 -25.35
N GLY A 182 -3.94 -5.30 -26.39
CA GLY A 182 -4.66 -6.57 -26.53
C GLY A 182 -6.17 -6.37 -26.63
N ASN A 183 -6.93 -7.23 -25.98
CA ASN A 183 -8.40 -7.24 -26.00
C ASN A 183 -9.00 -6.48 -24.81
N TRP A 184 -8.39 -5.39 -24.37
CA TRP A 184 -8.90 -4.61 -23.25
C TRP A 184 -10.27 -4.01 -23.56
N GLN A 185 -11.27 -4.29 -22.70
CA GLN A 185 -12.66 -3.82 -22.82
C GLN A 185 -13.06 -2.83 -21.71
N GLY A 186 -12.12 -2.51 -20.78
CA GLY A 186 -12.38 -1.59 -19.68
C GLY A 186 -12.11 -0.13 -20.03
N ASP A 187 -12.16 0.72 -19.02
CA ASP A 187 -11.89 2.14 -19.13
C ASP A 187 -10.46 2.44 -19.58
N VAL A 188 -10.31 3.55 -20.32
CA VAL A 188 -9.01 4.06 -20.79
C VAL A 188 -8.83 5.50 -20.33
N GLY A 189 -7.71 5.74 -19.67
CA GLY A 189 -7.29 7.02 -19.15
C GLY A 189 -6.85 6.95 -17.69
N VAL A 190 -6.46 8.09 -17.15
CA VAL A 190 -5.97 8.21 -15.78
C VAL A 190 -7.07 7.93 -14.75
N VAL A 191 -6.68 7.38 -13.58
CA VAL A 191 -7.62 6.93 -12.55
C VAL A 191 -8.57 8.03 -12.05
N THR A 192 -8.16 9.29 -12.11
CA THR A 192 -9.00 10.43 -11.72
C THR A 192 -10.27 10.58 -12.54
N LYS A 193 -10.30 10.07 -13.79
CA LYS A 193 -11.51 10.05 -14.62
C LYS A 193 -12.64 9.18 -14.06
N LEU A 194 -12.31 8.26 -13.16
CA LEU A 194 -13.30 7.38 -12.51
C LEU A 194 -14.01 8.09 -11.34
N ILE A 195 -13.36 9.07 -10.71
CA ILE A 195 -13.85 9.75 -9.49
C ILE A 195 -15.23 10.41 -9.70
N PRO A 196 -15.50 11.16 -10.77
CA PRO A 196 -16.79 11.85 -10.94
C PRO A 196 -18.01 10.93 -10.93
N ARG A 197 -17.86 9.68 -11.39
CA ARG A 197 -18.95 8.71 -11.50
C ARG A 197 -18.98 7.67 -10.37
N ALA A 198 -17.95 7.64 -9.52
CA ALA A 198 -17.85 6.68 -8.43
C ALA A 198 -19.00 6.86 -7.41
N PRO A 199 -19.68 5.76 -7.00
CA PRO A 199 -20.86 5.84 -6.16
C PRO A 199 -20.53 5.98 -4.68
N PHE A 200 -20.29 7.21 -4.20
CA PHE A 200 -20.08 7.52 -2.78
C PHE A 200 -20.69 8.89 -2.42
N ASP A 201 -21.11 9.06 -1.16
CA ASP A 201 -21.49 10.37 -0.62
C ASP A 201 -20.26 11.10 -0.08
N PRO A 202 -19.81 12.20 -0.70
CA PRO A 202 -18.59 12.90 -0.28
C PRO A 202 -18.67 13.47 1.13
N ARG A 203 -19.86 13.70 1.68
CA ARG A 203 -20.04 14.26 3.04
C ARG A 203 -19.69 13.25 4.13
N SER A 204 -19.85 11.96 3.84
CA SER A 204 -19.56 10.84 4.75
C SER A 204 -18.38 9.99 4.32
N ALA A 205 -17.70 10.35 3.21
CA ALA A 205 -16.62 9.54 2.66
C ALA A 205 -15.27 9.78 3.34
N VAL A 206 -14.51 8.68 3.46
CA VAL A 206 -13.09 8.68 3.77
C VAL A 206 -12.33 8.11 2.57
N ALA A 207 -11.33 8.85 2.08
CA ALA A 207 -10.52 8.44 0.94
C ALA A 207 -9.12 7.99 1.38
N MET A 208 -8.64 6.88 0.84
CA MET A 208 -7.30 6.33 1.05
C MET A 208 -6.62 6.17 -0.31
N ILE A 209 -5.50 6.85 -0.53
CA ILE A 209 -4.87 7.01 -1.84
C ILE A 209 -3.43 6.50 -1.77
N CYS A 210 -3.04 5.64 -2.70
CA CYS A 210 -1.66 5.20 -2.85
C CYS A 210 -1.27 5.04 -4.32
N GLY A 211 -0.12 5.58 -4.70
CA GLY A 211 0.41 5.51 -6.06
C GLY A 211 1.46 6.58 -6.31
N PRO A 212 1.84 6.83 -7.57
CA PRO A 212 2.77 7.88 -7.93
C PRO A 212 2.31 9.25 -7.39
N GLU A 213 3.25 10.07 -6.93
CA GLU A 213 2.95 11.36 -6.29
C GLU A 213 2.08 12.27 -7.17
N VAL A 214 2.40 12.33 -8.46
CA VAL A 214 1.60 13.09 -9.43
C VAL A 214 0.15 12.61 -9.50
N MET A 215 -0.07 11.29 -9.48
CA MET A 215 -1.42 10.70 -9.45
C MET A 215 -2.14 11.06 -8.15
N MET A 216 -1.48 10.92 -7.00
CA MET A 216 -2.08 11.25 -5.71
C MET A 216 -2.49 12.71 -5.63
N ARG A 217 -1.66 13.63 -6.12
CA ARG A 217 -1.95 15.07 -6.18
C ARG A 217 -3.23 15.37 -6.97
N PHE A 218 -3.35 14.84 -8.19
CA PHE A 218 -4.57 15.04 -9.00
C PHE A 218 -5.78 14.33 -8.41
N THR A 219 -5.59 13.16 -7.79
CA THR A 219 -6.67 12.43 -7.11
C THR A 219 -7.24 13.25 -5.95
N VAL A 220 -6.38 13.84 -5.11
CA VAL A 220 -6.82 14.72 -4.03
C VAL A 220 -7.62 15.89 -4.57
N MET A 221 -7.14 16.58 -5.61
CA MET A 221 -7.86 17.70 -6.22
C MET A 221 -9.27 17.30 -6.70
N GLU A 222 -9.41 16.15 -7.36
CA GLU A 222 -10.71 15.68 -7.84
C GLU A 222 -11.64 15.24 -6.70
N LEU A 223 -11.11 14.65 -5.62
CA LEU A 223 -11.90 14.28 -4.44
C LEU A 223 -12.38 15.52 -3.67
N GLU A 224 -11.53 16.56 -3.53
CA GLU A 224 -11.93 17.83 -2.94
C GLU A 224 -13.00 18.55 -3.78
N LYS A 225 -12.88 18.54 -5.12
CA LYS A 225 -13.95 19.06 -6.02
C LYS A 225 -15.27 18.31 -5.83
N ARG A 226 -15.21 17.00 -5.56
CA ARG A 226 -16.39 16.19 -5.22
C ARG A 226 -16.96 16.51 -3.84
N GLY A 227 -16.23 17.25 -2.99
CA GLY A 227 -16.67 17.68 -1.67
C GLY A 227 -16.15 16.83 -0.50
N ILE A 228 -15.18 15.94 -0.70
CA ILE A 228 -14.51 15.26 0.43
C ILE A 228 -13.56 16.25 1.10
N PRO A 229 -13.72 16.54 2.40
CA PRO A 229 -12.84 17.48 3.09
C PRO A 229 -11.42 16.89 3.25
N ALA A 230 -10.39 17.74 3.17
CA ALA A 230 -8.99 17.34 3.24
C ALA A 230 -8.65 16.48 4.49
N ARG A 231 -9.36 16.67 5.61
CA ARG A 231 -9.18 15.88 6.84
C ARG A 231 -9.63 14.41 6.70
N ASN A 232 -10.45 14.11 5.70
CA ASN A 232 -10.95 12.76 5.40
C ASN A 232 -10.20 12.12 4.21
N ILE A 233 -9.16 12.77 3.70
CA ILE A 233 -8.31 12.24 2.63
C ILE A 233 -6.98 11.81 3.24
N PHE A 234 -6.58 10.57 2.99
CA PHE A 234 -5.33 9.99 3.45
C PHE A 234 -4.49 9.54 2.27
N VAL A 235 -3.19 9.79 2.34
CA VAL A 235 -2.23 9.45 1.29
C VAL A 235 -1.08 8.66 1.86
N SER A 236 -0.54 7.69 1.11
CA SER A 236 0.67 6.98 1.48
C SER A 236 1.85 7.55 0.71
N MET A 237 2.79 8.15 1.43
CA MET A 237 3.97 8.82 0.88
C MET A 237 5.18 7.88 0.85
N GLU A 238 6.03 8.05 -0.14
CA GLU A 238 7.28 7.30 -0.30
C GLU A 238 8.48 8.24 -0.29
N ARG A 239 9.55 7.83 0.39
CA ARG A 239 10.89 8.45 0.36
C ARG A 239 11.94 7.37 0.56
N ASN A 240 13.20 7.73 0.27
CA ASN A 240 14.31 6.82 0.50
C ASN A 240 14.55 6.63 2.01
N MET A 241 14.14 5.49 2.56
CA MET A 241 14.27 5.16 3.98
C MET A 241 15.52 4.31 4.21
N LYS A 242 16.24 4.59 5.31
CA LYS A 242 17.44 3.83 5.73
C LYS A 242 17.28 3.24 7.13
N CYS A 243 17.00 4.07 8.14
CA CYS A 243 16.90 3.58 9.52
C CYS A 243 15.52 3.03 9.89
N ALA A 244 14.44 3.54 9.30
CA ALA A 244 13.03 3.25 9.60
C ALA A 244 12.55 3.69 10.99
N VAL A 245 13.39 4.39 11.79
CA VAL A 245 13.10 4.80 13.18
C VAL A 245 13.18 6.31 13.40
N GLY A 246 13.21 7.11 12.32
CA GLY A 246 13.21 8.59 12.40
C GLY A 246 14.56 9.19 12.83
N PHE A 247 15.67 8.48 12.64
CA PHE A 247 16.98 8.91 13.13
C PHE A 247 17.89 9.53 12.05
N CYS A 248 17.93 8.95 10.85
CA CYS A 248 18.95 9.29 9.86
C CYS A 248 18.62 10.48 8.95
N GLY A 249 17.41 11.01 8.97
CA GLY A 249 16.99 12.16 8.15
C GLY A 249 16.64 11.85 6.69
N HIS A 250 17.04 10.69 6.11
CA HIS A 250 16.87 10.39 4.69
C HIS A 250 15.42 10.48 4.18
N CYS A 251 14.45 10.21 5.03
CA CYS A 251 13.04 10.24 4.66
C CYS A 251 12.31 11.46 5.20
N GLN A 252 13.04 12.54 5.46
CA GLN A 252 12.44 13.79 5.95
C GLN A 252 11.47 14.36 4.91
N PHE A 253 10.32 14.83 5.40
CA PHE A 253 9.29 15.48 4.63
C PHE A 253 8.72 16.64 5.47
N GLY A 254 9.12 17.85 5.15
CA GLY A 254 8.86 19.00 6.02
C GLY A 254 9.34 18.75 7.45
N PRO A 255 8.51 18.91 8.49
CA PRO A 255 8.86 18.67 9.89
C PRO A 255 8.75 17.20 10.31
N THR A 256 8.42 16.27 9.39
CA THR A 256 8.13 14.85 9.68
C THR A 256 9.14 13.91 9.04
N PHE A 257 9.19 12.67 9.52
CA PHE A 257 9.92 11.57 8.89
C PHE A 257 8.93 10.51 8.40
N ILE A 258 8.94 10.21 7.10
CA ILE A 258 8.01 9.24 6.50
C ILE A 258 8.06 7.89 7.21
N CYS A 259 9.24 7.44 7.63
CA CYS A 259 9.40 6.14 8.29
C CYS A 259 8.78 6.06 9.70
N LYS A 260 8.61 7.20 10.39
CA LYS A 260 8.12 7.27 11.78
C LYS A 260 6.71 7.85 11.85
N ASP A 261 6.48 8.98 11.19
CA ASP A 261 5.24 9.75 11.26
C ASP A 261 4.24 9.34 10.15
N GLY A 262 4.75 8.73 9.06
CA GLY A 262 4.05 8.13 7.95
C GLY A 262 4.23 6.61 7.90
N PRO A 263 4.09 5.94 6.74
CA PRO A 263 3.90 6.53 5.40
C PRO A 263 2.50 7.10 5.15
N VAL A 264 1.50 6.70 5.93
CA VAL A 264 0.12 7.16 5.78
C VAL A 264 -0.08 8.47 6.53
N PHE A 265 -0.46 9.51 5.79
CA PHE A 265 -0.73 10.83 6.33
C PHE A 265 -2.16 11.28 6.02
N CYS A 266 -2.79 11.97 6.97
CA CYS A 266 -3.96 12.79 6.66
C CYS A 266 -3.52 13.97 5.79
N TYR A 267 -4.10 14.09 4.58
CA TYR A 267 -3.71 15.13 3.62
C TYR A 267 -3.85 16.53 4.18
N GLY A 268 -4.90 16.80 4.95
CA GLY A 268 -5.09 18.10 5.58
C GLY A 268 -3.93 18.55 6.47
N LYS A 269 -3.17 17.61 7.04
CA LYS A 269 -1.99 17.91 7.89
C LYS A 269 -0.73 18.17 7.07
N ILE A 270 -0.57 17.53 5.93
CA ILE A 270 0.65 17.63 5.12
C ILE A 270 0.52 18.56 3.91
N ARG A 271 -0.67 19.05 3.62
CA ARG A 271 -0.97 19.94 2.48
C ARG A 271 0.04 21.10 2.33
N PRO A 272 0.42 21.83 3.40
CA PRO A 272 1.38 22.93 3.26
C PRO A 272 2.76 22.49 2.74
N PHE A 273 3.14 21.21 2.95
CA PHE A 273 4.45 20.69 2.54
C PHE A 273 4.41 20.04 1.16
N VAL A 274 3.26 19.48 0.76
CA VAL A 274 3.06 18.89 -0.59
C VAL A 274 3.10 19.95 -1.68
N GLU A 275 2.71 21.19 -1.36
CA GLU A 275 2.68 22.32 -2.30
C GLU A 275 4.05 23.01 -2.44
N LEU A 276 4.98 22.77 -1.51
CA LEU A 276 6.35 23.28 -1.61
C LEU A 276 7.12 22.47 -2.66
N ARG A 277 7.69 23.17 -3.64
CA ARG A 277 8.67 22.54 -4.52
C ARG A 277 9.93 22.28 -3.69
N GLU A 278 10.32 21.01 -3.57
CA GLU A 278 11.66 20.68 -3.06
C GLU A 278 12.68 21.30 -4.01
N VAL A 279 13.53 22.18 -3.50
CA VAL A 279 14.67 22.77 -4.21
C VAL A 279 15.82 21.78 -4.14
#